data_4d6f15ffd06ccee3581fb2a0558835bc
#
_entry.id   4d6f15ffd06ccee3581fb2a0558835bc
#
_cell.length_a   1.000
_cell.length_b   1.000
_cell.length_c   1.000
_cell.angle_alpha   90.00
_cell.angle_beta   90.00
_cell.angle_gamma   90.00
#
_symmetry.space_group_name_H-M   'P 1'
#
loop_
_entity.id
_entity.type
_entity.pdbx_description
1 polymer ?
#
loop_
_entity_poly.entity_id
_entity_poly.type
_entity_poly.pdbx_seq_one_letter_code
_entity_poly.pdbx_strand_id
1 'polypeptide(L)'
;MNIQPNLRMDKAAFLAWMQATEGRYELAGGRVVMTPGASRVHGRIVRKLVKALSSRLDPMQWEVIAEFGLDAGPETLRYPDIVVDCADGSDKDRTATAPVLLAEVLSPSNAEIDLGDKAAEYLRIPSLLAIRSSRRTSQKLGCMCEQTRNSW
;
A
#
# COMPACT_ATOMS: atom_id res chain seq x y z
N MET A 1 -11.05 -0.53 15.93
CA MET A 1 -9.78 0.15 15.64
C MET A 1 -9.15 0.51 16.98
N ASN A 2 -8.16 -0.23 17.43
CA ASN A 2 -7.48 0.09 18.69
C ASN A 2 -6.40 1.12 18.35
N ILE A 3 -6.76 2.39 18.40
CA ILE A 3 -5.82 3.50 18.30
C ILE A 3 -5.06 3.47 19.62
N GLN A 4 -3.76 3.20 19.58
CA GLN A 4 -2.88 3.56 20.70
C GLN A 4 -2.97 5.09 20.80
N PRO A 5 -3.70 5.64 21.79
CA PRO A 5 -3.94 7.06 21.80
C PRO A 5 -2.60 7.79 21.96
N ASN A 6 -2.21 8.54 20.91
CA ASN A 6 -1.10 9.48 20.88
C ASN A 6 0.33 8.96 20.74
N LEU A 7 0.58 7.73 20.28
CA LEU A 7 1.96 7.37 19.96
C LEU A 7 2.38 8.06 18.66
N ARG A 8 3.26 9.04 18.78
CA ARG A 8 3.85 9.77 17.65
C ARG A 8 5.35 9.54 17.60
N MET A 9 5.87 9.36 16.41
CA MET A 9 7.29 9.18 16.17
C MET A 9 7.65 9.52 14.72
N ASP A 10 8.93 9.73 14.47
CA ASP A 10 9.45 9.80 13.10
C ASP A 10 9.59 8.40 12.48
N LYS A 11 9.91 8.34 11.19
CA LYS A 11 10.05 7.07 10.46
C LYS A 11 11.18 6.17 11.00
N ALA A 12 12.30 6.74 11.40
CA ALA A 12 13.43 5.95 11.91
C ALA A 12 13.07 5.28 13.23
N ALA A 13 12.46 6.03 14.15
CA ALA A 13 11.93 5.52 15.40
C ALA A 13 10.83 4.47 15.17
N PHE A 14 9.93 4.70 14.20
CA PHE A 14 8.88 3.76 13.85
C PHE A 14 9.44 2.43 13.32
N LEU A 15 10.40 2.46 12.42
CA LEU A 15 11.03 1.25 11.89
C LEU A 15 11.77 0.46 12.98
N ALA A 16 12.44 1.14 13.89
CA ALA A 16 13.09 0.51 15.04
C ALA A 16 12.05 -0.09 16.00
N TRP A 17 10.98 0.64 16.29
CA TRP A 17 9.89 0.19 17.16
C TRP A 17 9.15 -1.04 16.59
N MET A 18 8.92 -1.08 15.27
CA MET A 18 8.29 -2.20 14.57
C MET A 18 9.08 -3.51 14.71
N GLN A 19 10.41 -3.46 14.86
CA GLN A 19 11.22 -4.67 15.03
C GLN A 19 10.99 -5.35 16.38
N ALA A 20 10.55 -4.60 17.38
CA ALA A 20 10.32 -5.08 18.75
C ALA A 20 8.83 -5.22 19.09
N THR A 21 7.93 -4.96 18.14
CA THR A 21 6.49 -4.89 18.40
C THR A 21 5.74 -5.90 17.53
N GLU A 22 4.89 -6.69 18.15
CA GLU A 22 3.98 -7.57 17.42
C GLU A 22 2.77 -6.81 16.89
N GLY A 23 2.31 -7.18 15.70
CA GLY A 23 1.15 -6.59 15.07
C GLY A 23 1.48 -5.88 13.75
N ARG A 24 0.46 -5.26 13.16
CA ARG A 24 0.57 -4.53 11.90
C ARG A 24 0.26 -3.07 12.14
N TYR A 25 1.18 -2.22 11.78
CA TYR A 25 1.06 -0.79 12.01
C TYR A 25 1.52 -0.01 10.78
N GLU A 26 0.95 1.17 10.61
CA GLU A 26 1.36 2.19 9.66
C GLU A 26 1.73 3.47 10.41
N LEU A 27 2.55 4.30 9.79
CA LEU A 27 2.83 5.64 10.25
C LEU A 27 2.09 6.64 9.36
N ALA A 28 1.16 7.39 9.92
CA ALA A 28 0.32 8.35 9.22
C ALA A 28 0.53 9.75 9.78
N GLY A 29 1.29 10.60 9.11
CA GLY A 29 1.61 11.94 9.60
C GLY A 29 2.22 11.92 11.01
N GLY A 30 3.17 11.04 11.25
CA GLY A 30 3.83 10.84 12.54
C GLY A 30 3.00 10.08 13.58
N ARG A 31 1.79 9.65 13.28
CA ARG A 31 0.94 8.84 14.18
C ARG A 31 1.06 7.37 13.86
N VAL A 32 1.24 6.55 14.89
CA VAL A 32 1.21 5.09 14.76
C VAL A 32 -0.24 4.61 14.72
N VAL A 33 -0.63 3.94 13.64
CA VAL A 33 -1.97 3.41 13.42
C VAL A 33 -1.91 1.90 13.29
N MET A 34 -2.65 1.19 14.14
CA MET A 34 -2.77 -0.26 14.02
C MET A 34 -3.69 -0.59 12.84
N THR A 35 -3.23 -1.50 11.98
CA THR A 35 -4.05 -2.03 10.88
C THR A 35 -4.62 -3.38 11.28
N PRO A 36 -5.93 -3.61 11.09
CA PRO A 36 -6.54 -4.89 11.43
C PRO A 36 -6.02 -6.01 10.53
N GLY A 37 -5.98 -7.22 11.06
CA GLY A 37 -5.60 -8.40 10.30
C GLY A 37 -6.52 -8.64 9.09
N ALA A 38 -5.95 -9.19 8.02
CA ALA A 38 -6.68 -9.49 6.80
C ALA A 38 -7.66 -10.66 6.98
N SER A 39 -8.86 -10.55 6.43
CA SER A 39 -9.78 -11.68 6.37
C SER A 39 -9.36 -12.67 5.26
N ARG A 40 -9.85 -13.91 5.34
CA ARG A 40 -9.61 -14.93 4.30
C ARG A 40 -10.03 -14.45 2.89
N VAL A 41 -11.14 -13.71 2.79
CA VAL A 41 -11.62 -13.16 1.50
C VAL A 41 -10.65 -12.12 0.97
N HIS A 42 -10.18 -11.22 1.83
CA HIS A 42 -9.15 -10.24 1.49
C HIS A 42 -7.89 -10.93 0.95
N GLY A 43 -7.32 -11.88 1.68
CA GLY A 43 -6.14 -12.60 1.22
C GLY A 43 -6.33 -13.35 -0.10
N ARG A 44 -7.54 -13.88 -0.37
CA ARG A 44 -7.85 -14.49 -1.68
C ARG A 44 -7.85 -13.48 -2.83
N ILE A 45 -8.34 -12.26 -2.59
CA ILE A 45 -8.35 -11.19 -3.59
C ILE A 45 -6.92 -10.73 -3.86
N VAL A 46 -6.15 -10.41 -2.81
CA VAL A 46 -4.73 -10.02 -2.93
C VAL A 46 -3.96 -11.08 -3.74
N ARG A 47 -4.07 -12.36 -3.38
CA ARG A 47 -3.40 -13.45 -4.11
C ARG A 47 -3.78 -13.51 -5.59
N LYS A 48 -5.07 -13.31 -5.94
CA LYS A 48 -5.51 -13.28 -7.33
C LYS A 48 -4.94 -12.10 -8.10
N LEU A 49 -4.88 -10.93 -7.46
CA LEU A 49 -4.31 -9.72 -8.06
C LEU A 49 -2.80 -9.87 -8.27
N VAL A 50 -2.06 -10.36 -7.27
CA VAL A 50 -0.63 -10.64 -7.40
C VAL A 50 -0.38 -11.58 -8.59
N LYS A 51 -1.11 -12.70 -8.66
CA LYS A 51 -0.98 -13.64 -9.78
C LYS A 51 -1.27 -12.98 -11.13
N ALA A 52 -2.33 -12.17 -11.21
CA ALA A 52 -2.74 -11.53 -12.45
C ALA A 52 -1.75 -10.45 -12.92
N LEU A 53 -1.16 -9.70 -12.00
CA LEU A 53 -0.13 -8.70 -12.29
C LEU A 53 1.17 -9.40 -12.70
N SER A 54 1.68 -10.34 -11.89
CA SER A 54 2.93 -11.05 -12.17
C SER A 54 2.89 -11.82 -13.50
N SER A 55 1.72 -12.26 -13.95
CA SER A 55 1.59 -12.94 -15.24
C SER A 55 1.60 -12.03 -16.46
N ARG A 56 1.51 -10.71 -16.26
CA ARG A 56 1.42 -9.69 -17.34
C ARG A 56 2.62 -8.76 -17.38
N LEU A 57 3.36 -8.67 -16.30
CA LEU A 57 4.52 -7.78 -16.18
C LEU A 57 5.79 -8.56 -16.48
N ASP A 58 6.76 -7.90 -17.08
CA ASP A 58 8.09 -8.44 -17.28
C ASP A 58 8.82 -8.52 -15.93
N PRO A 59 9.17 -9.72 -15.44
CA PRO A 59 9.81 -9.89 -14.14
C PRO A 59 11.25 -9.33 -14.09
N MET A 60 11.85 -9.04 -15.25
CA MET A 60 13.15 -8.37 -15.30
C MET A 60 13.06 -6.85 -15.07
N GLN A 61 11.86 -6.29 -15.20
CA GLN A 61 11.62 -4.87 -15.01
C GLN A 61 10.80 -4.55 -13.78
N TRP A 62 9.88 -5.43 -13.40
CA TRP A 62 8.88 -5.16 -12.38
C TRP A 62 8.74 -6.31 -11.39
N GLU A 63 8.63 -5.94 -10.13
CA GLU A 63 8.33 -6.85 -9.04
C GLU A 63 6.94 -6.52 -8.44
N VAL A 64 6.15 -7.57 -8.19
CA VAL A 64 4.83 -7.44 -7.56
C VAL A 64 4.93 -7.95 -6.13
N ILE A 65 4.89 -7.02 -5.19
CA ILE A 65 5.11 -7.30 -3.77
C ILE A 65 3.81 -7.04 -2.99
N ALA A 66 3.42 -7.99 -2.15
CA ALA A 66 2.28 -7.81 -1.25
C ALA A 66 2.73 -7.21 0.08
N GLU A 67 1.93 -6.27 0.62
CA GLU A 67 2.15 -5.69 1.95
C GLU A 67 3.55 -5.10 2.15
N PHE A 68 4.09 -4.47 1.13
CA PHE A 68 5.42 -3.89 1.16
C PHE A 68 5.38 -2.41 1.56
N GLY A 69 6.44 -1.95 2.24
CA GLY A 69 6.52 -0.57 2.73
C GLY A 69 6.51 0.45 1.59
N LEU A 70 5.81 1.54 1.81
CA LEU A 70 5.71 2.67 0.90
C LEU A 70 6.01 3.96 1.66
N ASP A 71 7.09 4.63 1.25
CA ASP A 71 7.41 5.97 1.75
C ASP A 71 6.49 7.00 1.08
N ALA A 72 5.47 7.44 1.80
CA ALA A 72 4.46 8.37 1.29
C ALA A 72 4.66 9.82 1.78
N GLY A 73 5.80 10.12 2.39
CA GLY A 73 6.13 11.47 2.86
C GLY A 73 7.02 11.49 4.11
N PRO A 74 7.41 12.69 4.60
CA PRO A 74 8.40 12.84 5.68
C PRO A 74 8.06 12.07 6.96
N GLU A 75 6.79 12.00 7.31
CA GLU A 75 6.28 11.36 8.52
C GLU A 75 5.25 10.25 8.21
N THR A 76 5.28 9.69 6.99
CA THR A 76 4.28 8.73 6.54
C THR A 76 4.95 7.50 5.93
N LEU A 77 4.62 6.33 6.49
CA LEU A 77 5.01 5.03 5.99
C LEU A 77 3.76 4.14 5.94
N ARG A 78 3.38 3.71 4.76
CA ARG A 78 2.20 2.90 4.50
C ARG A 78 2.59 1.49 4.05
N TYR A 79 1.64 0.57 4.13
CA TYR A 79 1.79 -0.81 3.64
C TYR A 79 0.59 -1.16 2.76
N PRO A 80 0.59 -0.73 1.49
CA PRO A 80 -0.47 -1.09 0.55
C PRO A 80 -0.59 -2.60 0.40
N ASP A 81 -1.78 -3.09 0.08
CA ASP A 81 -2.00 -4.52 -0.12
C ASP A 81 -1.13 -5.09 -1.25
N ILE A 82 -0.87 -4.29 -2.31
CA ILE A 82 0.03 -4.65 -3.40
C ILE A 82 0.79 -3.41 -3.86
N VAL A 83 2.08 -3.58 -4.07
CA VAL A 83 2.99 -2.63 -4.72
C VAL A 83 3.58 -3.29 -5.96
N VAL A 84 3.62 -2.57 -7.07
CA VAL A 84 4.47 -2.92 -8.22
C VAL A 84 5.63 -1.94 -8.23
N ASP A 85 6.82 -2.46 -8.04
CA ASP A 85 8.06 -1.69 -7.96
C ASP A 85 9.06 -2.10 -9.05
N CYS A 86 10.14 -1.36 -9.21
CA CYS A 86 11.26 -1.78 -10.06
C CYS A 86 11.89 -3.07 -9.55
N ALA A 87 12.30 -3.96 -10.45
CA ALA A 87 12.94 -5.23 -10.10
C ALA A 87 14.44 -5.10 -9.71
N ASP A 88 14.97 -3.89 -9.61
CA ASP A 88 16.36 -3.59 -9.25
C ASP A 88 16.56 -3.26 -7.76
N GLY A 89 15.52 -3.42 -6.94
CA GLY A 89 15.58 -3.23 -5.51
C GLY A 89 16.51 -4.23 -4.80
N SER A 90 16.98 -3.86 -3.61
CA SER A 90 17.81 -4.71 -2.77
C SER A 90 16.95 -5.61 -1.88
N ASP A 91 17.37 -6.85 -1.64
CA ASP A 91 16.75 -7.77 -0.67
C ASP A 91 16.67 -7.20 0.76
N LYS A 92 17.42 -6.14 1.04
CA LYS A 92 17.40 -5.45 2.34
C LYS A 92 16.43 -4.30 2.42
N ASP A 93 15.84 -3.90 1.29
CA ASP A 93 14.93 -2.78 1.24
C ASP A 93 13.66 -3.10 2.04
N ARG A 94 13.16 -2.11 2.75
CA ARG A 94 11.94 -2.17 3.56
C ARG A 94 10.80 -1.36 2.94
N THR A 95 11.12 -0.59 1.92
CA THR A 95 10.18 0.27 1.21
C THR A 95 10.46 0.23 -0.29
N ALA A 96 9.40 0.40 -1.07
CA ALA A 96 9.49 0.50 -2.52
C ALA A 96 10.36 1.67 -2.96
N THR A 97 11.17 1.45 -3.98
CA THR A 97 12.16 2.41 -4.49
C THR A 97 11.54 3.36 -5.53
N ALA A 98 10.81 2.81 -6.49
CA ALA A 98 10.16 3.55 -7.55
C ALA A 98 8.81 2.89 -7.94
N PRO A 99 7.83 2.86 -7.01
CA PRO A 99 6.58 2.18 -7.22
C PRO A 99 5.79 2.82 -8.36
N VAL A 100 5.29 1.99 -9.27
CA VAL A 100 4.51 2.44 -10.44
C VAL A 100 3.02 2.14 -10.31
N LEU A 101 2.65 1.15 -9.50
CA LEU A 101 1.26 0.81 -9.25
C LEU A 101 1.07 0.39 -7.79
N LEU A 102 0.00 0.90 -7.19
CA LEU A 102 -0.47 0.48 -5.87
C LEU A 102 -1.88 -0.09 -5.98
N ALA A 103 -2.18 -1.13 -5.23
CA ALA A 103 -3.54 -1.63 -5.13
C ALA A 103 -3.95 -1.84 -3.66
N GLU A 104 -5.19 -1.44 -3.36
CA GLU A 104 -5.83 -1.59 -2.06
C GLU A 104 -7.11 -2.41 -2.19
N VAL A 105 -7.29 -3.39 -1.33
CA VAL A 105 -8.49 -4.21 -1.25
C VAL A 105 -9.37 -3.70 -0.12
N LEU A 106 -10.39 -2.93 -0.46
CA LEU A 106 -11.25 -2.25 0.50
C LEU A 106 -12.15 -3.22 1.26
N SER A 107 -12.29 -3.01 2.56
CA SER A 107 -13.32 -3.65 3.37
C SER A 107 -14.59 -2.78 3.42
N PRO A 108 -15.79 -3.38 3.57
CA PRO A 108 -17.05 -2.63 3.60
C PRO A 108 -17.14 -1.59 4.74
N SER A 109 -16.39 -1.78 5.82
CA SER A 109 -16.50 -1.00 7.04
C SER A 109 -15.65 0.28 7.10
N ASN A 110 -14.64 0.44 6.21
CA ASN A 110 -13.67 1.55 6.31
C ASN A 110 -13.36 2.19 4.94
N ALA A 111 -14.20 1.96 3.93
CA ALA A 111 -13.81 2.18 2.54
C ALA A 111 -13.65 3.66 2.11
N GLU A 112 -14.32 4.61 2.75
CA GLU A 112 -14.40 5.96 2.18
C GLU A 112 -13.43 6.96 2.80
N ILE A 113 -13.22 6.90 4.10
CA ILE A 113 -12.38 7.89 4.81
C ILE A 113 -10.90 7.53 4.68
N ASP A 114 -10.57 6.28 4.89
CA ASP A 114 -9.17 5.79 4.85
C ASP A 114 -8.57 5.85 3.43
N LEU A 115 -9.40 5.60 2.42
CA LEU A 115 -8.95 5.65 1.03
C LEU A 115 -8.68 7.08 0.53
N GLY A 116 -9.44 8.07 0.99
CA GLY A 116 -9.27 9.47 0.59
C GLY A 116 -7.91 10.02 1.01
N ASP A 117 -7.54 9.82 2.26
CA ASP A 117 -6.27 10.28 2.81
C ASP A 117 -5.08 9.54 2.17
N LYS A 118 -5.17 8.21 2.06
CA LYS A 118 -4.15 7.39 1.40
C LYS A 118 -3.99 7.76 -0.07
N ALA A 119 -5.08 7.96 -0.81
CA ALA A 119 -5.00 8.35 -2.21
C ALA A 119 -4.31 9.71 -2.39
N ALA A 120 -4.60 10.68 -1.53
CA ALA A 120 -3.94 11.99 -1.56
C ALA A 120 -2.44 11.90 -1.26
N GLU A 121 -2.03 11.00 -0.35
CA GLU A 121 -0.62 10.72 -0.06
C GLU A 121 0.06 10.04 -1.25
N TYR A 122 -0.57 9.00 -1.83
CA TYR A 122 -0.02 8.22 -2.93
C TYR A 122 0.15 9.04 -4.21
N LEU A 123 -0.77 9.95 -4.51
CA LEU A 123 -0.67 10.85 -5.68
C LEU A 123 0.54 11.80 -5.65
N ARG A 124 1.19 11.95 -4.49
CA ARG A 124 2.43 12.74 -4.36
C ARG A 124 3.68 11.96 -4.76
N ILE A 125 3.60 10.65 -4.95
CA ILE A 125 4.74 9.81 -5.33
C ILE A 125 5.01 10.02 -6.82
N PRO A 126 6.21 10.52 -7.20
CA PRO A 126 6.46 10.92 -8.58
C PRO A 126 6.44 9.78 -9.60
N SER A 127 6.88 8.59 -9.18
CA SER A 127 6.94 7.39 -10.03
C SER A 127 5.59 6.72 -10.26
N LEU A 128 4.58 7.06 -9.45
CA LEU A 128 3.31 6.35 -9.45
C LEU A 128 2.47 6.69 -10.68
N LEU A 129 2.11 5.67 -11.45
CA LEU A 129 1.27 5.78 -12.64
C LEU A 129 -0.20 5.43 -12.38
N ALA A 130 -0.47 4.53 -11.41
CA ALA A 130 -1.83 4.09 -11.13
C ALA A 130 -2.06 3.73 -9.65
N ILE A 131 -3.27 4.03 -9.17
CA ILE A 131 -3.82 3.54 -7.91
C ILE A 131 -5.07 2.73 -8.25
N ARG A 132 -5.14 1.51 -7.75
CA ARG A 132 -6.31 0.64 -7.92
C ARG A 132 -6.96 0.35 -6.59
N SER A 133 -8.27 0.46 -6.52
CA SER A 133 -9.03 -0.04 -5.38
C SER A 133 -10.03 -1.10 -5.82
N SER A 134 -10.16 -2.17 -5.04
CA SER A 134 -11.09 -3.27 -5.30
C SER A 134 -12.06 -3.42 -4.14
N ARG A 135 -13.36 -3.38 -4.40
CA ARG A 135 -14.40 -3.68 -3.39
C ARG A 135 -14.70 -5.18 -3.35
N ARG A 136 -15.06 -5.68 -2.18
CA ARG A 136 -15.37 -7.10 -1.93
C ARG A 136 -16.69 -7.59 -2.53
N THR A 137 -17.37 -6.85 -3.37
CA THR A 137 -18.61 -7.31 -4.01
C THR A 137 -18.29 -8.09 -5.27
N SER A 138 -19.03 -9.18 -5.50
CA SER A 138 -18.94 -10.09 -6.66
C SER A 138 -19.32 -9.46 -7.99
N GLN A 139 -19.31 -8.15 -8.11
CA GLN A 139 -19.59 -7.42 -9.34
C GLN A 139 -18.38 -6.58 -9.73
N LYS A 140 -17.87 -6.90 -10.92
CA LYS A 140 -16.97 -6.14 -11.81
C LYS A 140 -16.01 -5.14 -11.14
N LEU A 141 -14.72 -5.32 -11.38
CA LEU A 141 -13.67 -4.34 -11.17
C LEU A 141 -14.11 -2.95 -11.65
N GLY A 142 -14.60 -2.13 -10.73
CA GLY A 142 -14.87 -0.74 -11.01
C GLY A 142 -13.57 0.04 -10.90
N CYS A 143 -13.10 0.60 -11.99
CA CYS A 143 -12.08 1.63 -11.97
C CYS A 143 -12.62 2.86 -11.24
N MET A 144 -12.06 3.19 -10.08
CA MET A 144 -12.13 4.55 -9.56
C MET A 144 -10.74 5.17 -9.67
N CYS A 145 -10.68 6.23 -10.44
CA CYS A 145 -9.53 7.05 -10.80
C CYS A 145 -8.45 6.36 -11.63
N GLU A 146 -8.70 6.32 -12.93
CA GLU A 146 -7.70 6.39 -13.96
C GLU A 146 -7.29 7.87 -14.09
N GLN A 147 -6.39 8.33 -13.24
CA GLN A 147 -5.67 9.57 -13.53
C GLN A 147 -4.37 9.19 -14.24
N THR A 148 -4.51 8.92 -15.53
CA THR A 148 -3.37 8.99 -16.46
C THR A 148 -2.87 10.42 -16.44
N ARG A 149 -1.68 10.66 -15.92
CA ARG A 149 -0.92 11.84 -16.30
C ARG A 149 -0.54 11.66 -17.78
N ASN A 150 -1.36 12.23 -18.67
CA ASN A 150 -0.92 12.57 -20.02
C ASN A 150 0.10 13.69 -19.87
N SER A 151 1.38 13.37 -20.11
CA SER A 151 2.38 14.33 -20.65
C SER A 151 3.59 13.51 -21.09
N TRP A 152 3.78 13.51 -22.30
CA TRP A 152 4.88 13.56 -23.29
C TRP A 152 6.28 13.60 -22.68
#